data_c63b550381b8a049b5b2789f169b2f2f
#
_entry.id   c63b550381b8a049b5b2789f169b2f2f
#
_cell.length_a   1.000
_cell.length_b   1.000
_cell.length_c   1.000
_cell.angle_alpha   90.00
_cell.angle_beta   90.00
_cell.angle_gamma   90.00
#
_symmetry.space_group_name_H-M   'P 1'
#
loop_
_entity.id
_entity.type
_entity.pdbx_description
1 polymer ?
#
loop_
_entity_poly.entity_id
_entity_poly.type
_entity_poly.pdbx_seq_one_letter_code
_entity_poly.pdbx_strand_id
1 'polypeptide(L)'
;IVKEDGLYGTDPKYTMIFNNISKHELVNYERGRSKDRGEVYSLAYAAYHNINYFCSKEIMVDNVARELEDLKDIDIITFDIIILQAFVYYAQRNDTSNSKGLKSIYKKYCADVIKRHGLPSTLSEYIKASQDYL
;
A
#
# COMPACT_ATOMS: atom_id res chain seq x y z
N ILE A 1 -9.97 14.76 0.87
CA ILE A 1 -9.18 15.30 1.99
C ILE A 1 -9.97 15.13 3.26
N VAL A 2 -9.44 14.38 4.20
CA VAL A 2 -10.04 14.19 5.52
C VAL A 2 -9.80 15.42 6.37
N LYS A 3 -10.87 16.03 6.90
CA LYS A 3 -10.75 17.15 7.82
C LYS A 3 -10.31 16.66 9.19
N GLU A 4 -9.31 17.32 9.75
CA GLU A 4 -8.65 16.91 10.98
C GLU A 4 -9.52 17.00 12.24
N ASP A 5 -10.54 17.84 12.23
CA ASP A 5 -11.27 18.28 13.43
C ASP A 5 -12.65 17.64 13.64
N GLY A 6 -13.11 16.81 12.70
CA GLY A 6 -14.48 16.31 12.74
C GLY A 6 -14.73 15.22 13.77
N LEU A 7 -13.80 14.30 13.95
CA LEU A 7 -14.00 13.09 14.74
C LEU A 7 -13.03 12.94 15.91
N TYR A 8 -11.80 13.45 15.80
CA TYR A 8 -10.81 13.34 16.86
C TYR A 8 -11.25 14.11 18.11
N GLY A 9 -11.24 13.42 19.24
CA GLY A 9 -11.66 13.98 20.53
C GLY A 9 -13.16 13.99 20.77
N THR A 10 -13.99 13.82 19.73
CA THR A 10 -15.46 13.78 19.85
C THR A 10 -16.04 12.39 19.75
N ASP A 11 -15.44 11.52 18.94
CA ASP A 11 -15.84 10.12 18.81
C ASP A 11 -14.80 9.22 19.50
N PRO A 12 -15.18 8.46 20.55
CA PRO A 12 -14.23 7.62 21.28
C PRO A 12 -13.59 6.52 20.42
N LYS A 13 -14.34 5.91 19.51
CA LYS A 13 -13.83 4.85 18.63
C LYS A 13 -12.79 5.40 17.67
N TYR A 14 -13.10 6.50 17.00
CA TYR A 14 -12.16 7.15 16.09
C TYR A 14 -10.89 7.60 16.81
N THR A 15 -11.05 8.24 17.97
CA THR A 15 -9.94 8.73 18.78
C THR A 15 -9.01 7.59 19.21
N MET A 16 -9.56 6.45 19.59
CA MET A 16 -8.78 5.26 19.94
C MET A 16 -7.98 4.73 18.74
N ILE A 17 -8.63 4.58 17.59
CA ILE A 17 -7.96 4.13 16.34
C ILE A 17 -6.84 5.11 15.98
N PHE A 18 -7.13 6.39 15.96
CA PHE A 18 -6.16 7.44 15.67
C PHE A 18 -4.95 7.36 16.60
N ASN A 19 -5.17 7.24 17.90
CA ASN A 19 -4.10 7.15 18.89
C ASN A 19 -3.24 5.90 18.67
N ASN A 20 -3.84 4.75 18.38
CA ASN A 20 -3.10 3.52 18.13
C ASN A 20 -2.18 3.65 16.90
N ILE A 21 -2.66 4.30 15.85
CA ILE A 21 -1.85 4.54 14.65
C ILE A 21 -0.74 5.56 14.93
N SER A 22 -1.09 6.70 15.53
CA SER A 22 -0.14 7.80 15.74
C SER A 22 1.00 7.45 16.72
N LYS A 23 0.76 6.51 17.63
CA LYS A 23 1.76 6.05 18.60
C LYS A 23 2.62 4.90 18.12
N HIS A 24 2.32 4.34 16.94
CA HIS A 24 3.12 3.24 16.39
C HIS A 24 4.57 3.71 16.13
N GLU A 25 5.54 2.85 16.46
CA GLU A 25 6.97 3.20 16.36
C GLU A 25 7.45 3.60 14.97
N LEU A 26 6.79 3.08 13.92
CA LEU A 26 7.13 3.40 12.53
C LEU A 26 6.51 4.73 12.06
N VAL A 27 5.60 5.29 12.82
CA VAL A 27 4.88 6.51 12.45
C VAL A 27 5.57 7.73 13.06
N ASN A 28 5.95 8.66 12.20
CA ASN A 28 6.49 9.94 12.63
C ASN A 28 5.35 10.97 12.71
N TYR A 29 4.67 10.98 13.85
CA TYR A 29 3.58 11.92 14.12
C TYR A 29 3.96 12.83 15.28
N GLU A 30 4.22 14.10 14.96
CA GLU A 30 4.39 15.16 15.95
C GLU A 30 3.34 16.24 15.70
N ARG A 31 2.80 16.79 16.77
CA ARG A 31 1.75 17.79 16.70
C ARG A 31 2.20 19.03 15.92
N GLY A 32 1.61 19.23 14.75
CA GLY A 32 1.78 20.42 13.92
C GLY A 32 2.83 20.33 12.80
N ARG A 33 3.74 19.35 12.78
CA ARG A 33 4.81 19.23 11.78
C ARG A 33 5.16 17.81 11.37
N SER A 34 4.26 16.88 11.52
CA SER A 34 4.56 15.48 11.26
C SER A 34 4.61 15.17 9.77
N LYS A 35 5.63 14.41 9.37
CA LYS A 35 5.76 13.87 8.00
C LYS A 35 4.60 12.92 7.66
N ASP A 36 4.11 12.15 8.62
CA ASP A 36 3.14 11.08 8.41
C ASP A 36 1.72 11.48 8.82
N ARG A 37 1.49 12.76 9.04
CA ARG A 37 0.21 13.27 9.55
C ARG A 37 -0.97 12.94 8.65
N GLY A 38 -0.81 13.13 7.35
CA GLY A 38 -1.86 12.84 6.37
C GLY A 38 -2.23 11.37 6.35
N GLU A 39 -1.24 10.48 6.41
CA GLU A 39 -1.44 9.03 6.46
C GLU A 39 -2.17 8.60 7.72
N VAL A 40 -1.81 9.16 8.87
CA VAL A 40 -2.47 8.83 10.16
C VAL A 40 -3.95 9.18 10.12
N TYR A 41 -4.31 10.39 9.70
CA TYR A 41 -5.71 10.80 9.59
C TYR A 41 -6.47 9.97 8.56
N SER A 42 -5.87 9.71 7.41
CA SER A 42 -6.51 8.96 6.34
C SER A 42 -6.72 7.48 6.71
N LEU A 43 -5.74 6.85 7.34
CA LEU A 43 -5.86 5.47 7.84
C LEU A 43 -6.91 5.34 8.94
N ALA A 44 -6.92 6.26 9.89
CA ALA A 44 -7.92 6.29 10.95
C ALA A 44 -9.33 6.46 10.39
N TYR A 45 -9.49 7.33 9.41
CA TYR A 45 -10.76 7.53 8.71
C TYR A 45 -11.20 6.26 7.97
N ALA A 46 -10.29 5.62 7.24
CA ALA A 46 -10.58 4.39 6.52
C ALA A 46 -11.00 3.26 7.47
N ALA A 47 -10.30 3.08 8.57
CA ALA A 47 -10.63 2.07 9.57
C ALA A 47 -11.99 2.35 10.24
N TYR A 48 -12.23 3.58 10.62
CA TYR A 48 -13.48 4.00 11.27
C TYR A 48 -14.70 3.79 10.36
N HIS A 49 -14.57 4.10 9.06
CA HIS A 49 -15.66 3.99 8.08
C HIS A 49 -15.69 2.65 7.34
N ASN A 50 -14.89 1.66 7.75
CA ASN A 50 -14.82 0.33 7.12
C ASN A 50 -14.49 0.40 5.62
N ILE A 51 -13.59 1.29 5.24
CA ILE A 51 -13.05 1.38 3.89
C ILE A 51 -11.98 0.32 3.74
N ASN A 52 -12.14 -0.59 2.78
CA ASN A 52 -11.32 -1.80 2.68
C ASN A 52 -10.01 -1.62 1.90
N TYR A 53 -9.85 -0.51 1.18
CA TYR A 53 -8.67 -0.27 0.34
C TYR A 53 -8.04 1.08 0.66
N PHE A 54 -6.73 1.11 0.70
CA PHE A 54 -5.97 2.33 0.94
C PHE A 54 -4.73 2.35 0.05
N CYS A 55 -4.62 3.36 -0.80
CA CYS A 55 -3.46 3.54 -1.66
C CYS A 55 -2.44 4.49 -1.02
N SER A 56 -1.19 4.09 -0.96
CA SER A 56 -0.11 4.94 -0.47
C SER A 56 1.20 4.66 -1.19
N LYS A 57 2.02 5.69 -1.33
CA LYS A 57 3.41 5.54 -1.78
C LYS A 57 4.34 5.10 -0.65
N GLU A 58 3.89 5.19 0.59
CA GLU A 58 4.72 4.95 1.77
C GLU A 58 4.65 3.49 2.22
N ILE A 59 5.79 2.83 2.22
CA ILE A 59 5.91 1.43 2.70
C ILE A 59 5.57 1.33 4.18
N MET A 60 5.85 2.37 4.94
CA MET A 60 5.51 2.45 6.36
C MET A 60 4.03 2.16 6.60
N VAL A 61 3.14 2.65 5.74
CA VAL A 61 1.70 2.43 5.86
C VAL A 61 1.34 0.94 5.78
N ASP A 62 1.94 0.20 4.85
CA ASP A 62 1.74 -1.24 4.74
C ASP A 62 2.23 -1.98 5.99
N ASN A 63 3.40 -1.61 6.50
CA ASN A 63 3.97 -2.24 7.69
C ASN A 63 3.11 -1.97 8.94
N VAL A 64 2.65 -0.75 9.13
CA VAL A 64 1.76 -0.39 10.24
C VAL A 64 0.43 -1.12 10.14
N ALA A 65 -0.15 -1.20 8.96
CA ALA A 65 -1.44 -1.87 8.74
C ALA A 65 -1.37 -3.38 9.07
N ARG A 66 -0.24 -4.02 8.82
CA ARG A 66 -0.04 -5.44 9.13
C ARG A 66 0.06 -5.71 10.64
N GLU A 67 0.49 -4.74 11.43
CA GLU A 67 0.73 -4.92 12.86
C GLU A 67 -0.45 -4.49 13.73
N LEU A 68 -1.31 -3.59 13.26
CA LEU A 68 -2.42 -3.06 14.05
C LEU A 68 -3.74 -3.78 13.75
N GLU A 69 -4.38 -4.28 14.80
CA GLU A 69 -5.69 -4.96 14.71
C GLU A 69 -6.76 -4.08 14.09
N ASP A 70 -6.76 -2.78 14.40
CA ASP A 70 -7.73 -1.82 13.85
C ASP A 70 -7.66 -1.70 12.31
N LEU A 71 -6.54 -2.08 11.71
CA LEU A 71 -6.28 -1.95 10.27
C LEU A 71 -6.31 -3.29 9.52
N LYS A 72 -6.65 -4.37 10.19
CA LYS A 72 -6.58 -5.74 9.64
C LYS A 72 -7.43 -5.96 8.38
N ASP A 73 -8.54 -5.25 8.26
CA ASP A 73 -9.47 -5.38 7.14
C ASP A 73 -9.17 -4.41 5.98
N ILE A 74 -8.10 -3.63 6.10
CA ILE A 74 -7.69 -2.70 5.05
C ILE A 74 -6.57 -3.30 4.22
N ASP A 75 -6.82 -3.47 2.92
CA ASP A 75 -5.80 -3.84 1.96
C ASP A 75 -5.00 -2.61 1.55
N ILE A 76 -3.73 -2.59 1.89
CA ILE A 76 -2.82 -1.50 1.51
C ILE A 76 -2.26 -1.78 0.12
N ILE A 77 -2.52 -0.86 -0.80
CA ILE A 77 -2.04 -0.92 -2.17
C ILE A 77 -0.94 0.13 -2.30
N THR A 78 0.30 -0.31 -2.38
CA THR A 78 1.43 0.59 -2.58
C THR A 78 1.59 0.94 -4.06
N PHE A 79 2.13 2.12 -4.36
CA PHE A 79 2.27 2.60 -5.75
C PHE A 79 3.16 1.71 -6.60
N ASP A 80 4.14 1.06 -6.00
CA ASP A 80 5.02 0.12 -6.69
C ASP A 80 4.25 -1.08 -7.27
N ILE A 81 3.26 -1.61 -6.54
CA ILE A 81 2.39 -2.68 -7.04
C ILE A 81 1.52 -2.18 -8.20
N ILE A 82 0.98 -0.97 -8.11
CA ILE A 82 0.17 -0.39 -9.19
C ILE A 82 1.02 -0.23 -10.45
N ILE A 83 2.23 0.27 -10.31
CA ILE A 83 3.15 0.45 -11.43
C ILE A 83 3.52 -0.90 -12.04
N LEU A 84 3.81 -1.90 -11.21
CA LEU A 84 4.11 -3.25 -11.66
C LEU A 84 2.94 -3.86 -12.44
N GLN A 85 1.73 -3.75 -11.92
CA GLN A 85 0.53 -4.28 -12.59
C GLN A 85 0.29 -3.58 -13.93
N ALA A 86 0.46 -2.26 -13.98
CA ALA A 86 0.33 -1.50 -15.21
C ALA A 86 1.39 -1.91 -16.25
N PHE A 87 2.63 -2.13 -15.80
CA PHE A 87 3.73 -2.58 -16.65
C PHE A 87 3.45 -3.97 -17.22
N VAL A 88 3.01 -4.91 -16.41
CA VAL A 88 2.69 -6.27 -16.85
C VAL A 88 1.50 -6.26 -17.81
N TYR A 89 0.46 -5.49 -17.49
CA TYR A 89 -0.70 -5.34 -18.38
C TYR A 89 -0.30 -4.80 -19.76
N TYR A 90 0.55 -3.77 -19.78
CA TYR A 90 1.08 -3.22 -21.04
C TYR A 90 1.86 -4.27 -21.82
N ALA A 91 2.74 -5.02 -21.16
CA ALA A 91 3.55 -6.06 -21.79
C ALA A 91 2.70 -7.16 -22.43
N GLN A 92 1.65 -7.60 -21.73
CA GLN A 92 0.71 -8.60 -22.24
C GLN A 92 -0.08 -8.07 -23.44
N ARG A 93 -0.62 -6.86 -23.35
CA ARG A 93 -1.47 -6.28 -24.38
C ARG A 93 -0.72 -5.99 -25.69
N ASN A 94 0.54 -5.66 -25.63
CA ASN A 94 1.36 -5.34 -26.79
C ASN A 94 2.22 -6.52 -27.26
N ASP A 95 1.99 -7.72 -26.74
CA ASP A 95 2.75 -8.94 -27.04
C ASP A 95 4.28 -8.75 -26.95
N THR A 96 4.71 -7.97 -25.96
CA THR A 96 6.13 -7.67 -25.73
C THR A 96 6.68 -8.37 -24.48
N SER A 97 5.92 -9.29 -23.90
CA SER A 97 6.29 -10.01 -22.68
C SER A 97 7.56 -10.85 -22.80
N ASN A 98 7.94 -11.23 -24.04
CA ASN A 98 9.18 -11.95 -24.32
C ASN A 98 10.38 -11.04 -24.64
N SER A 99 10.19 -9.72 -24.65
CA SER A 99 11.27 -8.78 -24.90
C SER A 99 12.34 -8.89 -23.80
N LYS A 100 13.60 -8.99 -24.23
CA LYS A 100 14.76 -8.98 -23.31
C LYS A 100 14.80 -7.70 -22.47
N GLY A 101 14.42 -6.57 -23.06
CA GLY A 101 14.35 -5.28 -22.37
C GLY A 101 13.36 -5.29 -21.24
N LEU A 102 12.14 -5.79 -21.46
CA LEU A 102 11.12 -5.87 -20.43
C LEU A 102 11.47 -6.86 -19.32
N LYS A 103 12.04 -8.01 -19.68
CA LYS A 103 12.53 -8.99 -18.69
C LYS A 103 13.62 -8.39 -17.80
N SER A 104 14.52 -7.61 -18.39
CA SER A 104 15.58 -6.91 -17.66
C SER A 104 15.00 -5.82 -16.73
N ILE A 105 14.02 -5.06 -17.19
CA ILE A 105 13.33 -4.04 -16.40
C ILE A 105 12.62 -4.68 -15.20
N TYR A 106 11.88 -5.75 -15.42
CA TYR A 106 11.21 -6.48 -14.34
C TYR A 106 12.20 -6.92 -13.27
N LYS A 107 13.28 -7.55 -13.68
CA LYS A 107 14.30 -8.06 -12.77
C LYS A 107 15.01 -6.93 -12.00
N LYS A 108 15.27 -5.82 -12.65
CA LYS A 108 16.13 -4.74 -12.13
C LYS A 108 15.35 -3.72 -11.29
N TYR A 109 14.20 -3.26 -11.80
CA TYR A 109 13.42 -2.22 -11.14
C TYR A 109 12.36 -2.76 -10.18
N CYS A 110 11.95 -4.01 -10.38
CA CYS A 110 10.96 -4.63 -9.52
C CYS A 110 11.56 -5.53 -8.43
N ALA A 111 12.88 -5.58 -8.31
CA ALA A 111 13.56 -6.46 -7.37
C ALA A 111 13.05 -6.32 -5.93
N ASP A 112 12.91 -5.09 -5.46
CA ASP A 112 12.42 -4.81 -4.10
C ASP A 112 10.94 -5.18 -3.93
N VAL A 113 10.13 -4.90 -4.94
CA VAL A 113 8.70 -5.26 -4.97
C VAL A 113 8.54 -6.78 -4.95
N ILE A 114 9.30 -7.46 -5.81
CA ILE A 114 9.32 -8.93 -5.90
C ILE A 114 9.62 -9.55 -4.54
N LYS A 115 10.69 -9.09 -3.90
CA LYS A 115 11.13 -9.60 -2.61
C LYS A 115 10.10 -9.33 -1.51
N ARG A 116 9.58 -8.10 -1.46
CA ARG A 116 8.68 -7.65 -0.41
C ARG A 116 7.32 -8.34 -0.46
N HIS A 117 6.80 -8.60 -1.66
CA HIS A 117 5.50 -9.21 -1.86
C HIS A 117 5.55 -10.71 -2.23
N GLY A 118 6.73 -11.32 -2.19
CA GLY A 118 6.89 -12.73 -2.52
C GLY A 118 6.48 -13.09 -3.95
N LEU A 119 6.73 -12.19 -4.90
CA LEU A 119 6.34 -12.38 -6.31
C LEU A 119 7.34 -13.28 -7.03
N PRO A 120 6.92 -13.89 -8.17
CA PRO A 120 7.84 -14.66 -9.00
C PRO A 120 9.04 -13.84 -9.45
N SER A 121 10.22 -14.48 -9.51
CA SER A 121 11.48 -13.80 -9.83
C SER A 121 11.64 -13.40 -11.29
N THR A 122 10.83 -13.96 -12.18
CA THR A 122 10.85 -13.65 -13.62
C THR A 122 9.53 -13.11 -14.10
N LEU A 123 9.58 -12.25 -15.13
CA LEU A 123 8.39 -11.69 -15.75
C LEU A 123 7.48 -12.78 -16.31
N SER A 124 8.07 -13.80 -16.95
CA SER A 124 7.31 -14.90 -17.53
C SER A 124 6.52 -15.69 -16.50
N GLU A 125 7.11 -15.97 -15.35
CA GLU A 125 6.43 -16.64 -14.24
C GLU A 125 5.33 -15.77 -13.63
N TYR A 126 5.58 -14.46 -13.50
CA TYR A 126 4.59 -13.51 -12.99
C TYR A 126 3.36 -13.46 -13.90
N ILE A 127 3.56 -13.35 -15.22
CA ILE A 127 2.47 -13.31 -16.20
C ILE A 127 1.65 -14.60 -16.13
N LYS A 128 2.30 -15.75 -16.08
CA LYS A 128 1.64 -17.05 -15.97
C LYS A 128 0.78 -17.12 -14.70
N ALA A 129 1.31 -16.73 -13.56
CA ALA A 129 0.58 -16.71 -12.30
C ALA A 129 -0.61 -15.74 -12.34
N SER A 130 -0.47 -14.58 -12.98
CA SER A 130 -1.55 -13.58 -13.11
C SER A 130 -2.71 -14.08 -13.96
N GLN A 131 -2.45 -14.92 -14.96
CA GLN A 131 -3.50 -15.49 -15.81
C GLN A 131 -4.41 -16.45 -15.06
N ASP A 132 -3.92 -17.09 -14.02
CA ASP A 132 -4.70 -18.03 -13.21
C ASP A 132 -5.75 -17.34 -12.33
N TYR A 133 -5.68 -16.01 -12.19
CA TYR A 133 -6.62 -15.20 -11.38
C TYR A 133 -7.63 -14.40 -12.22
N LEU A 134 -7.54 -14.48 -13.52
CA LEU A 134 -8.49 -13.88 -14.45
C LEU A 134 -9.48 -14.95 -14.99
#